data_6a3b05b9ff3c24e9f44d73db3182f78b
#
_entry.id   6a3b05b9ff3c24e9f44d73db3182f78b
#
_cell.length_a   1.000
_cell.length_b   1.000
_cell.length_c   1.000
_cell.angle_alpha   90.00
_cell.angle_beta   90.00
_cell.angle_gamma   90.00
#
_symmetry.space_group_name_H-M   'P 1'
#
loop_
_entity.id
_entity.type
_entity.pdbx_description
1 polymer ?
#
loop_
_entity_poly.entity_id
_entity_poly.type
_entity_poly.pdbx_seq_one_letter_code
_entity_poly.pdbx_strand_id
1 'polypeptide(L)'
;MMLAKPASGTSKSLGKILNKHPTKRNGGLAFSQGSGLVPSVVAPNDASTGRVDCLVPTVEQFVRARDYAGALAVLDFTRRMERVDGGSTLEYLLWRAYCAFHMGEYEQALHTYEGILRGEHWASDGEGRDLRDEKTQSPSKGHSQRTDGTAEVAGPKADTSLPEIHLFRACCHYYLQQYQEAERAAMQGPLEEGGLRTRLLFHIAHKQGNETKLLHYHHQLTDGVEDQLSLAAIHYLRSHFQEAVEVYKRLLLEHRDDVALNVYVALCYYKMDHYDVVMEILAAYLQAHPGSLVALNLKACTTYRLYNGKAAETELRKGLGEGYGVDLQEHALLRHNLVVFRGGEGALRVLPPLVDVIPEARLNLVIYYLRHNGTEEAFELMRHLEPSTPQEYILKGIVNAGRGLALGSREHLKMAQQLFQLVGASASECDTIPGRQSMASCFFLLKNFEDVNTYLSSIRTYMGTDDDFHWNYGISLAAVGDYQAAERVLFAVRNEEYKGEPAFLAWLCRCCIMNGNPHYAWELYLQADATAGAAATFALLQLVANDCYRMGHFLLAAKAFHVLERLDPDDPEYWEGKRGACAGVLQLCLAGTLPKEELQEAMILLREGNVNNPQAEYMLRVMKKYAME
;
A
#
# COMPACT_ATOMS: atom_id res chain seq x y z
N MET A 1 4.49 -3.32 -14.59
CA MET A 1 5.28 -4.23 -13.75
C MET A 1 5.17 -5.68 -14.22
N MET A 2 5.14 -5.91 -15.50
CA MET A 2 4.79 -7.25 -15.96
C MET A 2 5.96 -8.21 -16.06
N LEU A 3 7.20 -7.90 -15.92
CA LEU A 3 8.35 -8.85 -15.96
C LEU A 3 9.70 -8.14 -15.93
N ALA A 4 9.72 -6.81 -15.82
CA ALA A 4 10.96 -6.12 -15.52
C ALA A 4 11.24 -6.33 -14.05
N LYS A 5 12.43 -6.77 -13.70
CA LYS A 5 12.91 -6.68 -12.32
C LYS A 5 12.67 -5.26 -11.85
N PRO A 6 12.09 -5.03 -10.66
CA PRO A 6 11.99 -3.67 -10.14
C PRO A 6 13.41 -3.13 -10.03
N ALA A 7 13.73 -2.12 -10.82
CA ALA A 7 15.02 -1.46 -10.75
C ALA A 7 15.21 -0.88 -9.35
N SER A 8 16.38 -1.09 -8.80
CA SER A 8 16.83 -0.51 -7.54
C SER A 8 17.00 1.00 -7.74
N GLY A 9 15.97 1.75 -7.56
CA GLY A 9 16.13 3.20 -7.55
C GLY A 9 15.10 3.97 -8.36
N THR A 10 13.96 4.14 -7.84
CA THR A 10 13.20 5.39 -7.85
C THR A 10 11.85 5.19 -7.19
N SER A 11 11.75 5.67 -5.99
CA SER A 11 10.58 5.61 -5.11
C SER A 11 9.35 6.40 -5.60
N LYS A 12 9.32 6.82 -6.87
CA LYS A 12 8.30 7.73 -7.41
C LYS A 12 7.17 7.06 -8.18
N SER A 13 7.33 5.83 -8.69
CA SER A 13 6.36 5.26 -9.63
C SER A 13 5.20 4.49 -8.97
N LEU A 14 5.46 3.69 -7.95
CA LEU A 14 4.39 2.89 -7.32
C LEU A 14 3.42 3.71 -6.44
N GLY A 15 3.90 4.76 -5.77
CA GLY A 15 3.05 5.70 -5.05
C GLY A 15 2.22 6.60 -5.98
N LYS A 16 2.64 6.80 -7.24
CA LYS A 16 1.93 7.58 -8.25
C LYS A 16 0.93 6.76 -9.06
N ILE A 17 1.15 5.47 -9.23
CA ILE A 17 0.30 4.57 -10.03
C ILE A 17 -1.09 4.41 -9.38
N LEU A 18 -1.17 4.48 -8.06
CA LEU A 18 -2.43 4.30 -7.32
C LEU A 18 -3.31 5.57 -7.23
N ASN A 19 -2.88 6.73 -7.76
CA ASN A 19 -3.59 7.98 -7.48
C ASN A 19 -3.45 9.09 -8.55
N LYS A 20 -3.66 8.79 -9.84
CA LYS A 20 -3.87 9.84 -10.85
C LYS A 20 -5.25 9.73 -11.46
N HIS A 21 -6.20 10.53 -10.96
CA HIS A 21 -7.39 10.94 -11.70
C HIS A 21 -7.17 12.34 -12.30
N PRO A 22 -7.70 12.61 -13.49
CA PRO A 22 -7.48 13.89 -14.17
C PRO A 22 -8.26 15.01 -13.49
N THR A 23 -7.55 16.07 -13.13
CA THR A 23 -8.16 17.34 -12.69
C THR A 23 -8.89 18.00 -13.85
N LYS A 24 -10.22 18.04 -13.79
CA LYS A 24 -11.00 19.04 -14.54
C LYS A 24 -10.88 20.38 -13.81
N ARG A 25 -10.21 21.34 -14.45
CA ARG A 25 -10.30 22.76 -14.09
C ARG A 25 -11.74 23.22 -14.29
N ASN A 26 -12.39 23.76 -13.26
CA ASN A 26 -13.37 24.83 -13.40
C ASN A 26 -13.66 25.53 -12.06
N GLY A 27 -13.61 26.87 -12.12
CA GLY A 27 -14.46 27.78 -11.39
C GLY A 27 -14.01 28.17 -9.96
N GLY A 28 -13.22 29.22 -9.87
CA GLY A 28 -13.00 29.92 -8.61
C GLY A 28 -14.29 30.53 -8.07
N LEU A 29 -14.55 30.31 -6.78
CA LEU A 29 -15.47 31.12 -5.99
C LEU A 29 -14.64 31.92 -4.99
N ALA A 30 -14.58 33.21 -5.23
CA ALA A 30 -14.01 34.19 -4.34
C ALA A 30 -14.85 34.31 -3.07
N PHE A 31 -14.26 34.03 -1.92
CA PHE A 31 -14.84 34.41 -0.63
C PHE A 31 -14.30 35.76 -0.20
N SER A 32 -15.23 36.73 -0.06
CA SER A 32 -15.00 38.08 0.45
C SER A 32 -14.50 38.06 1.89
N GLN A 33 -13.48 38.85 2.15
CA GLN A 33 -13.00 39.19 3.48
C GLN A 33 -14.14 39.85 4.30
N GLY A 34 -14.51 39.23 5.41
CA GLY A 34 -15.32 39.81 6.46
C GLY A 34 -14.47 39.95 7.72
N SER A 35 -14.08 41.18 8.02
CA SER A 35 -13.47 41.59 9.27
C SER A 35 -14.47 41.48 10.43
N GLY A 36 -14.10 40.82 11.52
CA GLY A 36 -14.96 40.77 12.72
C GLY A 36 -14.25 40.24 13.97
N LEU A 37 -13.70 41.18 14.73
CA LEU A 37 -13.63 41.26 16.20
C LEU A 37 -13.26 40.01 17.01
N VAL A 38 -12.06 40.05 17.55
CA VAL A 38 -11.55 39.26 18.67
C VAL A 38 -12.20 39.78 19.97
N PRO A 39 -12.78 38.94 20.82
CA PRO A 39 -13.04 39.28 22.20
C PRO A 39 -11.81 39.00 23.06
N SER A 40 -11.23 40.07 23.60
CA SER A 40 -10.21 40.03 24.64
C SER A 40 -10.78 39.42 25.93
N VAL A 41 -10.18 38.30 26.34
CA VAL A 41 -10.41 37.75 27.70
C VAL A 41 -9.60 38.57 28.70
N VAL A 42 -10.30 39.35 29.48
CA VAL A 42 -9.80 40.08 30.66
C VAL A 42 -9.56 39.05 31.77
N ALA A 43 -8.34 38.99 32.25
CA ALA A 43 -8.00 38.28 33.49
C ALA A 43 -8.52 39.07 34.70
N PRO A 44 -9.16 38.46 35.69
CA PRO A 44 -9.37 39.09 36.97
C PRO A 44 -8.13 38.95 37.85
N ASN A 45 -7.51 40.10 38.16
CA ASN A 45 -6.61 40.24 39.30
C ASN A 45 -7.48 40.20 40.57
N ASP A 46 -7.29 39.19 41.40
CA ASP A 46 -7.55 39.33 42.83
C ASP A 46 -6.42 38.66 43.59
N ALA A 47 -5.58 39.51 44.16
CA ALA A 47 -4.61 39.16 45.16
C ALA A 47 -5.29 39.14 46.54
N SER A 48 -5.51 37.96 47.10
CA SER A 48 -5.66 37.78 48.56
C SER A 48 -5.15 36.40 48.99
N THR A 49 -4.03 36.45 49.64
CA THR A 49 -3.55 35.62 50.77
C THR A 49 -3.95 34.13 50.85
N GLY A 50 -2.99 33.25 50.66
CA GLY A 50 -2.68 32.20 51.60
C GLY A 50 -3.46 30.90 51.49
N ARG A 51 -2.79 29.96 51.07
CA ARG A 51 -2.83 28.49 51.02
C ARG A 51 -2.94 28.02 49.56
N VAL A 52 -1.82 27.61 49.05
CA VAL A 52 -1.80 26.75 47.87
C VAL A 52 -2.36 25.41 48.38
N ASP A 53 -3.69 25.26 48.31
CA ASP A 53 -4.28 23.94 48.29
C ASP A 53 -3.79 23.30 46.99
N CYS A 54 -2.83 22.41 47.09
CA CYS A 54 -2.49 21.48 46.03
C CYS A 54 -3.73 20.61 45.82
N LEU A 55 -4.67 21.10 44.98
CA LEU A 55 -5.79 20.31 44.50
C LEU A 55 -5.17 19.19 43.68
N VAL A 56 -5.16 17.97 44.22
CA VAL A 56 -4.82 16.77 43.45
C VAL A 56 -5.81 16.71 42.29
N PRO A 57 -5.33 16.69 41.03
CA PRO A 57 -6.23 16.67 39.90
C PRO A 57 -7.14 15.45 39.95
N THR A 58 -8.42 15.64 39.66
CA THR A 58 -9.40 14.55 39.68
C THR A 58 -9.26 13.69 38.42
N VAL A 59 -9.68 12.41 38.48
CA VAL A 59 -9.70 11.49 37.32
C VAL A 59 -10.41 12.12 36.12
N GLU A 60 -11.53 12.82 36.35
CA GLU A 60 -12.28 13.50 35.31
C GLU A 60 -11.48 14.60 34.59
N GLN A 61 -10.59 15.30 35.27
CA GLN A 61 -9.74 16.32 34.67
C GLN A 61 -8.73 15.69 33.70
N PHE A 62 -8.13 14.56 34.06
CA PHE A 62 -7.25 13.79 33.16
C PHE A 62 -8.02 13.23 31.97
N VAL A 63 -9.21 12.67 32.19
CA VAL A 63 -10.08 12.16 31.13
C VAL A 63 -10.49 13.26 30.15
N ARG A 64 -10.85 14.47 30.65
CA ARG A 64 -11.14 15.65 29.81
C ARG A 64 -9.93 16.09 29.00
N ALA A 65 -8.72 15.99 29.57
CA ALA A 65 -7.47 16.26 28.89
C ALA A 65 -7.03 15.11 27.94
N ARG A 66 -7.78 13.99 27.91
CA ARG A 66 -7.46 12.75 27.19
C ARG A 66 -6.14 12.10 27.62
N ASP A 67 -5.69 12.40 28.83
CA ASP A 67 -4.56 11.72 29.46
C ASP A 67 -5.06 10.53 30.29
N TYR A 68 -5.33 9.44 29.58
CA TYR A 68 -5.87 8.22 30.20
C TYR A 68 -4.82 7.48 31.05
N ALA A 69 -3.53 7.62 30.71
CA ALA A 69 -2.45 7.06 31.50
C ALA A 69 -2.30 7.78 32.84
N GLY A 70 -2.37 9.12 32.85
CA GLY A 70 -2.43 9.93 34.06
C GLY A 70 -3.67 9.62 34.89
N ALA A 71 -4.84 9.46 34.26
CA ALA A 71 -6.07 9.06 34.93
C ALA A 71 -5.93 7.71 35.66
N LEU A 72 -5.32 6.69 34.99
CA LEU A 72 -5.06 5.39 35.63
C LEU A 72 -4.10 5.50 36.81
N ALA A 73 -3.03 6.28 36.69
CA ALA A 73 -2.08 6.47 37.77
C ALA A 73 -2.75 7.09 39.01
N VAL A 74 -3.62 8.09 38.80
CA VAL A 74 -4.41 8.71 39.89
C VAL A 74 -5.40 7.72 40.47
N LEU A 75 -6.12 6.95 39.66
CA LEU A 75 -7.04 5.91 40.11
C LEU A 75 -6.34 4.86 40.98
N ASP A 76 -5.19 4.36 40.54
CA ASP A 76 -4.41 3.37 41.28
C ASP A 76 -3.84 3.94 42.61
N PHE A 77 -3.42 5.21 42.59
CA PHE A 77 -2.96 5.91 43.79
C PHE A 77 -4.11 6.08 44.79
N THR A 78 -5.26 6.61 44.34
CA THR A 78 -6.43 6.84 45.19
C THR A 78 -6.92 5.52 45.81
N ARG A 79 -6.97 4.43 45.05
CA ARG A 79 -7.34 3.11 45.58
C ARG A 79 -6.38 2.59 46.63
N ARG A 80 -5.07 2.85 46.50
CA ARG A 80 -4.10 2.45 47.51
C ARG A 80 -4.32 3.21 48.83
N MET A 81 -4.75 4.45 48.73
CA MET A 81 -5.07 5.28 49.89
C MET A 81 -6.43 4.92 50.49
N GLU A 82 -7.47 4.65 49.67
CA GLU A 82 -8.85 4.34 50.09
C GLU A 82 -9.03 2.89 50.57
N ARG A 83 -8.05 2.01 50.42
CA ARG A 83 -8.07 0.70 51.13
C ARG A 83 -8.28 0.82 52.63
N VAL A 84 -8.16 2.03 53.15
CA VAL A 84 -8.42 2.38 54.56
C VAL A 84 -9.90 2.74 54.81
N ASP A 85 -10.66 3.22 53.80
CA ASP A 85 -11.99 3.86 53.98
C ASP A 85 -13.17 3.26 53.21
N GLY A 86 -13.01 2.10 52.50
CA GLY A 86 -14.14 1.36 51.93
C GLY A 86 -14.82 1.98 50.69
N GLY A 87 -14.08 2.70 49.85
CA GLY A 87 -14.57 3.29 48.59
C GLY A 87 -15.14 2.25 47.59
N SER A 88 -16.06 2.68 46.71
CA SER A 88 -16.78 1.83 45.75
C SER A 88 -15.84 1.13 44.76
N THR A 89 -15.70 -0.17 44.94
CA THR A 89 -14.87 -1.01 44.02
C THR A 89 -15.42 -0.99 42.60
N LEU A 90 -16.72 -0.85 42.42
CA LEU A 90 -17.36 -0.84 41.09
C LEU A 90 -16.99 0.41 40.29
N GLU A 91 -17.03 1.59 40.90
CA GLU A 91 -16.68 2.84 40.22
C GLU A 91 -15.21 2.85 39.73
N TYR A 92 -14.30 2.38 40.58
CA TYR A 92 -12.89 2.20 40.21
C TYR A 92 -12.75 1.26 39.01
N LEU A 93 -13.44 0.11 39.00
CA LEU A 93 -13.35 -0.85 37.88
C LEU A 93 -13.92 -0.28 36.58
N LEU A 94 -15.01 0.49 36.66
CA LEU A 94 -15.57 1.16 35.48
C LEU A 94 -14.62 2.20 34.90
N TRP A 95 -14.04 3.07 35.73
CA TRP A 95 -13.07 4.05 35.28
C TRP A 95 -11.82 3.39 34.71
N ARG A 96 -11.33 2.33 35.35
CA ARG A 96 -10.18 1.56 34.87
C ARG A 96 -10.44 0.95 33.50
N ALA A 97 -11.58 0.28 33.30
CA ALA A 97 -11.94 -0.30 32.02
C ALA A 97 -12.14 0.76 30.93
N TYR A 98 -12.74 1.92 31.30
CA TYR A 98 -12.90 3.05 30.40
C TYR A 98 -11.55 3.61 29.94
N CYS A 99 -10.62 3.85 30.85
CA CYS A 99 -9.27 4.32 30.50
C CYS A 99 -8.50 3.29 29.65
N ALA A 100 -8.54 2.01 30.01
CA ALA A 100 -7.91 0.93 29.23
C ALA A 100 -8.47 0.87 27.80
N PHE A 101 -9.79 0.99 27.64
CA PHE A 101 -10.41 1.04 26.32
C PHE A 101 -9.88 2.20 25.47
N HIS A 102 -9.80 3.41 26.04
CA HIS A 102 -9.31 4.58 25.33
C HIS A 102 -7.79 4.59 25.09
N MET A 103 -7.03 3.78 25.83
CA MET A 103 -5.62 3.52 25.55
C MET A 103 -5.39 2.47 24.46
N GLY A 104 -6.46 1.81 23.99
CA GLY A 104 -6.38 0.74 23.00
C GLY A 104 -6.16 -0.66 23.58
N GLU A 105 -6.16 -0.81 24.89
CA GLU A 105 -6.04 -2.08 25.61
C GLU A 105 -7.40 -2.80 25.70
N TYR A 106 -7.99 -3.11 24.54
CA TYR A 106 -9.37 -3.61 24.43
C TYR A 106 -9.59 -4.95 25.12
N GLU A 107 -8.61 -5.85 25.14
CA GLU A 107 -8.68 -7.14 25.82
C GLU A 107 -8.75 -6.95 27.36
N GLN A 108 -7.94 -6.04 27.90
CA GLN A 108 -7.93 -5.74 29.32
C GLN A 108 -9.26 -5.08 29.76
N ALA A 109 -9.76 -4.13 28.94
CA ALA A 109 -11.05 -3.51 29.17
C ALA A 109 -12.18 -4.53 29.14
N LEU A 110 -12.18 -5.43 28.13
CA LEU A 110 -13.15 -6.52 27.98
C LEU A 110 -13.16 -7.42 29.21
N HIS A 111 -11.98 -7.91 29.63
CA HIS A 111 -11.85 -8.77 30.81
C HIS A 111 -12.40 -8.11 32.08
N THR A 112 -12.15 -6.79 32.24
CA THR A 112 -12.66 -6.03 33.40
C THR A 112 -14.18 -5.91 33.35
N TYR A 113 -14.79 -5.58 32.18
CA TYR A 113 -16.26 -5.51 32.07
C TYR A 113 -16.93 -6.87 32.27
N GLU A 114 -16.34 -7.96 31.79
CA GLU A 114 -16.83 -9.33 32.01
C GLU A 114 -16.72 -9.73 33.49
N GLY A 115 -15.64 -9.35 34.17
CA GLY A 115 -15.49 -9.56 35.62
C GLY A 115 -16.58 -8.88 36.41
N ILE A 116 -16.92 -7.62 36.08
CA ILE A 116 -18.02 -6.87 36.70
C ILE A 116 -19.36 -7.60 36.48
N LEU A 117 -19.64 -8.06 35.25
CA LEU A 117 -20.89 -8.78 34.93
C LEU A 117 -20.99 -10.15 35.63
N ARG A 118 -19.88 -10.80 35.95
CA ARG A 118 -19.84 -12.07 36.70
C ARG A 118 -19.94 -11.87 38.22
N GLY A 119 -19.89 -10.62 38.68
CA GLY A 119 -19.89 -10.32 40.11
C GLY A 119 -18.61 -10.75 40.83
N GLU A 120 -17.52 -10.91 40.10
CA GLU A 120 -16.22 -11.23 40.65
C GLU A 120 -15.70 -10.02 41.44
N HIS A 121 -15.83 -10.09 42.78
CA HIS A 121 -15.16 -9.15 43.67
C HIS A 121 -13.65 -9.43 43.57
N TRP A 122 -12.91 -8.58 42.87
CA TRP A 122 -11.45 -8.67 42.81
C TRP A 122 -10.87 -8.48 44.23
N ALA A 123 -10.71 -9.61 44.91
CA ALA A 123 -9.88 -9.67 46.10
C ALA A 123 -8.44 -9.40 45.65
N SER A 124 -7.86 -8.39 46.25
CA SER A 124 -6.45 -7.96 46.22
C SER A 124 -5.46 -8.95 45.66
N ASP A 125 -4.99 -8.74 44.44
CA ASP A 125 -3.72 -9.33 43.98
C ASP A 125 -2.61 -8.27 44.08
N GLY A 126 -1.92 -8.30 45.21
CA GLY A 126 -0.52 -7.95 45.26
C GLY A 126 0.28 -9.24 45.21
N GLU A 127 1.29 -9.22 44.39
CA GLU A 127 2.37 -10.20 44.21
C GLU A 127 2.24 -11.17 43.01
N GLY A 128 3.17 -10.97 42.09
CA GLY A 128 3.45 -11.88 41.00
C GLY A 128 3.75 -13.30 41.51
N ARG A 129 3.05 -14.26 40.97
CA ARG A 129 3.49 -15.66 40.94
C ARG A 129 3.32 -16.19 39.52
N ASP A 130 4.46 -16.54 38.96
CA ASP A 130 4.59 -17.44 37.83
C ASP A 130 3.72 -18.69 38.03
N LEU A 131 2.79 -18.94 37.13
CA LEU A 131 2.13 -20.21 37.00
C LEU A 131 2.61 -20.91 35.73
N ARG A 132 3.77 -21.57 35.86
CA ARG A 132 4.07 -22.77 35.09
C ARG A 132 3.92 -23.97 36.00
N ASP A 133 3.20 -24.97 35.44
CA ASP A 133 3.12 -26.37 35.83
C ASP A 133 2.33 -26.72 37.11
N GLU A 134 1.14 -27.34 36.91
CA GLU A 134 0.94 -28.69 37.41
C GLU A 134 -0.32 -29.35 36.77
N LYS A 135 -0.07 -30.48 36.15
CA LYS A 135 -1.05 -31.44 35.69
C LYS A 135 -1.47 -32.37 36.84
N THR A 136 -2.71 -32.84 36.72
CA THR A 136 -3.27 -34.13 37.27
C THR A 136 -3.69 -34.13 38.74
N GLN A 137 -4.98 -34.24 38.96
CA GLN A 137 -5.64 -35.46 39.46
C GLN A 137 -7.09 -35.20 39.90
N SER A 138 -8.04 -35.89 39.27
CA SER A 138 -9.38 -36.16 39.80
C SER A 138 -9.36 -37.63 40.33
N PRO A 139 -10.41 -38.20 40.91
CA PRO A 139 -11.53 -37.74 41.71
C PRO A 139 -11.75 -38.56 42.99
N SER A 140 -12.59 -38.15 43.92
CA SER A 140 -13.31 -39.13 44.72
C SER A 140 -14.60 -38.57 45.32
N LYS A 141 -15.65 -39.36 45.21
CA LYS A 141 -17.00 -39.26 45.74
C LYS A 141 -17.01 -39.35 47.26
N GLY A 142 -17.90 -38.58 47.89
CA GLY A 142 -18.24 -38.80 49.30
C GLY A 142 -19.61 -38.18 49.65
N HIS A 143 -20.51 -39.03 50.00
CA HIS A 143 -21.90 -38.89 50.35
C HIS A 143 -22.15 -38.13 51.68
N SER A 144 -23.36 -37.48 51.76
CA SER A 144 -24.28 -37.48 52.89
C SER A 144 -24.07 -36.43 54.01
N GLN A 145 -24.96 -35.57 54.32
CA GLN A 145 -26.25 -35.69 54.97
C GLN A 145 -26.78 -34.29 55.38
N ARG A 146 -28.10 -34.16 55.36
CA ARG A 146 -28.91 -33.04 55.85
C ARG A 146 -28.70 -32.78 57.34
N THR A 147 -28.74 -31.50 57.72
CA THR A 147 -29.50 -31.05 58.90
C THR A 147 -29.94 -29.61 58.76
N ASP A 148 -31.15 -29.36 59.22
CA ASP A 148 -31.98 -28.18 59.22
C ASP A 148 -31.41 -26.94 59.94
N GLY A 149 -31.85 -25.80 59.42
CA GLY A 149 -32.35 -24.68 60.22
C GLY A 149 -31.32 -23.65 60.69
N THR A 150 -31.36 -22.48 60.10
CA THR A 150 -31.67 -21.20 60.80
C THR A 150 -31.37 -20.03 59.89
N ALA A 151 -32.39 -19.17 59.81
CA ALA A 151 -32.34 -17.72 59.53
C ALA A 151 -31.45 -17.22 58.37
N GLU A 152 -32.07 -17.01 57.24
CA GLU A 152 -31.65 -16.06 56.22
C GLU A 152 -31.64 -14.66 56.83
N VAL A 153 -30.44 -14.12 57.05
CA VAL A 153 -30.24 -12.68 57.08
C VAL A 153 -30.05 -12.26 55.63
N ALA A 154 -31.11 -11.72 55.05
CA ALA A 154 -31.08 -11.11 53.74
C ALA A 154 -30.12 -9.91 53.79
N GLY A 155 -28.88 -10.14 53.34
CA GLY A 155 -27.99 -9.06 52.94
C GLY A 155 -28.58 -8.36 51.70
N PRO A 156 -28.36 -7.04 51.51
CA PRO A 156 -28.90 -6.31 50.38
C PRO A 156 -28.37 -6.94 49.10
N LYS A 157 -29.26 -7.53 48.30
CA LYS A 157 -28.98 -7.86 46.91
C LYS A 157 -28.69 -6.52 46.21
N ALA A 158 -27.44 -6.21 46.01
CA ALA A 158 -27.03 -5.15 45.11
C ALA A 158 -27.53 -5.55 43.71
N ASP A 159 -28.59 -4.91 43.29
CA ASP A 159 -29.14 -4.99 41.94
C ASP A 159 -28.16 -4.23 40.99
N THR A 160 -27.02 -4.84 40.72
CA THR A 160 -25.92 -4.31 39.90
C THR A 160 -26.03 -4.77 38.44
N SER A 161 -27.24 -4.83 37.91
CA SER A 161 -27.41 -4.88 36.47
C SER A 161 -27.32 -3.46 35.90
N LEU A 162 -26.10 -2.98 35.71
CA LEU A 162 -25.88 -1.81 34.86
C LEU A 162 -26.00 -2.29 33.41
N PRO A 163 -27.15 -2.13 32.75
CA PRO A 163 -27.38 -2.66 31.38
C PRO A 163 -26.42 -2.03 30.35
N GLU A 164 -25.86 -0.87 30.65
CA GLU A 164 -24.87 -0.17 29.84
C GLU A 164 -23.54 -0.92 29.71
N ILE A 165 -23.16 -1.74 30.70
CA ILE A 165 -21.90 -2.52 30.65
C ILE A 165 -21.89 -3.47 29.44
N HIS A 166 -23.06 -3.99 29.06
CA HIS A 166 -23.17 -4.81 27.85
C HIS A 166 -22.80 -4.05 26.58
N LEU A 167 -23.09 -2.74 26.50
CA LEU A 167 -22.70 -1.88 25.38
C LEU A 167 -21.21 -1.61 25.41
N PHE A 168 -20.60 -1.35 26.57
CA PHE A 168 -19.15 -1.14 26.68
C PHE A 168 -18.37 -2.41 26.30
N ARG A 169 -18.86 -3.57 26.74
CA ARG A 169 -18.33 -4.86 26.31
C ARG A 169 -18.45 -5.06 24.80
N ALA A 170 -19.60 -4.70 24.24
CA ALA A 170 -19.80 -4.79 22.78
C ALA A 170 -18.86 -3.87 22.00
N CYS A 171 -18.53 -2.68 22.52
CA CYS A 171 -17.52 -1.80 21.94
C CYS A 171 -16.13 -2.47 21.94
N CYS A 172 -15.74 -3.13 23.05
CA CYS A 172 -14.47 -3.88 23.10
C CYS A 172 -14.42 -4.98 22.04
N HIS A 173 -15.47 -5.80 21.94
CA HIS A 173 -15.56 -6.84 20.91
C HIS A 173 -15.50 -6.27 19.48
N TYR A 174 -16.11 -5.10 19.25
CA TYR A 174 -16.06 -4.43 17.95
C TYR A 174 -14.63 -4.06 17.53
N TYR A 175 -13.84 -3.47 18.45
CA TYR A 175 -12.45 -3.12 18.19
C TYR A 175 -11.53 -4.34 18.09
N LEU A 176 -11.86 -5.44 18.78
CA LEU A 176 -11.21 -6.75 18.63
C LEU A 176 -11.65 -7.51 17.38
N GLN A 177 -12.46 -6.89 16.50
CA GLN A 177 -12.98 -7.46 15.25
C GLN A 177 -13.88 -8.70 15.45
N GLN A 178 -14.35 -8.94 16.65
CA GLN A 178 -15.27 -10.02 17.03
C GLN A 178 -16.72 -9.59 16.82
N TYR A 179 -17.09 -9.34 15.55
CA TYR A 179 -18.38 -8.67 15.21
C TYR A 179 -19.62 -9.45 15.63
N GLN A 180 -19.57 -10.77 15.67
CA GLN A 180 -20.70 -11.60 16.10
C GLN A 180 -20.92 -11.51 17.61
N GLU A 181 -19.85 -11.52 18.39
CA GLU A 181 -19.86 -11.32 19.84
C GLU A 181 -20.29 -9.90 20.18
N ALA A 182 -19.80 -8.91 19.44
CA ALA A 182 -20.19 -7.52 19.57
C ALA A 182 -21.71 -7.34 19.36
N GLU A 183 -22.28 -7.95 18.32
CA GLU A 183 -23.71 -7.91 18.03
C GLU A 183 -24.52 -8.53 19.19
N ARG A 184 -24.13 -9.73 19.64
CA ARG A 184 -24.79 -10.42 20.75
C ARG A 184 -24.75 -9.61 22.05
N ALA A 185 -23.61 -9.02 22.35
CA ALA A 185 -23.45 -8.18 23.53
C ALA A 185 -24.28 -6.88 23.42
N ALA A 186 -24.26 -6.21 22.27
CA ALA A 186 -25.04 -4.99 22.03
C ALA A 186 -26.56 -5.23 22.18
N MET A 187 -27.05 -6.41 21.75
CA MET A 187 -28.47 -6.77 21.89
C MET A 187 -28.91 -6.95 23.36
N GLN A 188 -27.99 -7.17 24.28
CA GLN A 188 -28.26 -7.26 25.72
C GLN A 188 -28.29 -5.88 26.40
N GLY A 189 -27.79 -4.83 25.75
CA GLY A 189 -27.79 -3.48 26.28
C GLY A 189 -29.16 -2.81 26.22
N PRO A 190 -29.32 -1.64 26.88
CA PRO A 190 -30.57 -0.90 26.91
C PRO A 190 -31.00 -0.45 25.50
N LEU A 191 -32.29 -0.38 25.27
CA LEU A 191 -32.89 0.11 24.04
C LEU A 191 -33.34 1.56 24.29
N GLU A 192 -32.52 2.51 23.88
CA GLU A 192 -32.83 3.93 23.87
C GLU A 192 -32.87 4.46 22.45
N GLU A 193 -33.81 5.34 22.15
CA GLU A 193 -33.85 6.02 20.83
C GLU A 193 -32.63 6.95 20.72
N GLY A 194 -31.87 6.86 19.59
CA GLY A 194 -30.63 7.61 19.39
C GLY A 194 -29.47 7.18 20.29
N GLY A 195 -29.57 6.00 20.92
CA GLY A 195 -28.59 5.51 21.89
C GLY A 195 -27.37 4.83 21.27
N LEU A 196 -26.32 4.63 22.06
CA LEU A 196 -25.08 3.94 21.68
C LEU A 196 -25.32 2.57 21.04
N ARG A 197 -26.36 1.84 21.48
CA ARG A 197 -26.74 0.53 20.92
C ARG A 197 -27.02 0.60 19.43
N THR A 198 -27.87 1.54 19.00
CA THR A 198 -28.27 1.68 17.59
C THR A 198 -27.06 2.04 16.73
N ARG A 199 -26.24 3.02 17.19
CA ARG A 199 -25.00 3.41 16.50
C ARG A 199 -24.03 2.24 16.35
N LEU A 200 -23.80 1.49 17.42
CA LEU A 200 -22.89 0.34 17.40
C LEU A 200 -23.39 -0.77 16.46
N LEU A 201 -24.68 -1.11 16.50
CA LEU A 201 -25.28 -2.10 15.61
C LEU A 201 -25.23 -1.65 14.13
N PHE A 202 -25.38 -0.35 13.87
CA PHE A 202 -25.21 0.23 12.55
C PHE A 202 -23.78 0.02 12.02
N HIS A 203 -22.75 0.29 12.83
CA HIS A 203 -21.36 0.04 12.47
C HIS A 203 -21.02 -1.45 12.35
N ILE A 204 -21.57 -2.31 13.21
CA ILE A 204 -21.40 -3.77 13.12
C ILE A 204 -22.00 -4.30 11.82
N ALA A 205 -23.22 -3.89 11.46
CA ALA A 205 -23.88 -4.30 10.21
C ALA A 205 -23.05 -3.91 8.98
N HIS A 206 -22.44 -2.71 8.99
CA HIS A 206 -21.51 -2.30 7.94
C HIS A 206 -20.29 -3.24 7.87
N LYS A 207 -19.65 -3.56 8.99
CA LYS A 207 -18.48 -4.44 9.03
C LYS A 207 -18.79 -5.88 8.62
N GLN A 208 -20.00 -6.35 8.89
CA GLN A 208 -20.49 -7.67 8.46
C GLN A 208 -20.94 -7.70 6.98
N GLY A 209 -21.01 -6.56 6.29
CA GLY A 209 -21.54 -6.45 4.93
C GLY A 209 -23.03 -6.74 4.82
N ASN A 210 -23.80 -6.61 5.90
CA ASN A 210 -25.24 -6.90 5.93
C ASN A 210 -26.06 -5.65 5.63
N GLU A 211 -26.37 -5.44 4.34
CA GLU A 211 -27.11 -4.26 3.85
C GLU A 211 -28.53 -4.16 4.46
N THR A 212 -29.21 -5.28 4.69
CA THR A 212 -30.57 -5.25 5.24
C THR A 212 -30.60 -4.75 6.68
N LYS A 213 -29.66 -5.23 7.52
CA LYS A 213 -29.48 -4.73 8.88
C LYS A 213 -28.98 -3.29 8.89
N LEU A 214 -28.07 -2.94 7.98
CA LEU A 214 -27.55 -1.59 7.84
C LEU A 214 -28.67 -0.59 7.59
N LEU A 215 -29.54 -0.85 6.63
CA LEU A 215 -30.70 -0.01 6.34
C LEU A 215 -31.70 0.04 7.51
N HIS A 216 -31.92 -1.08 8.17
CA HIS A 216 -32.78 -1.14 9.35
C HIS A 216 -32.31 -0.20 10.46
N TYR A 217 -31.02 -0.24 10.82
CA TYR A 217 -30.46 0.63 11.85
C TYR A 217 -30.30 2.08 11.38
N HIS A 218 -30.06 2.32 10.09
CA HIS A 218 -30.05 3.66 9.50
C HIS A 218 -31.37 4.40 9.75
N HIS A 219 -32.52 3.73 9.58
CA HIS A 219 -33.82 4.33 9.84
C HIS A 219 -34.13 4.60 11.33
N GLN A 220 -33.33 4.04 12.24
CA GLN A 220 -33.45 4.28 13.68
C GLN A 220 -32.52 5.39 14.18
N LEU A 221 -31.61 5.90 13.34
CA LEU A 221 -30.79 7.04 13.69
C LEU A 221 -31.63 8.31 13.77
N THR A 222 -31.32 9.15 14.73
CA THR A 222 -31.95 10.45 14.97
C THR A 222 -31.13 11.59 14.37
N ASP A 223 -31.63 12.81 14.48
CA ASP A 223 -30.86 14.02 14.11
C ASP A 223 -29.85 14.46 15.18
N GLY A 224 -29.67 13.66 16.22
CA GLY A 224 -28.67 13.91 17.27
C GLY A 224 -27.24 13.92 16.71
N VAL A 225 -26.36 14.72 17.33
CA VAL A 225 -24.97 14.92 16.86
C VAL A 225 -24.22 13.60 16.69
N GLU A 226 -24.30 12.71 17.67
CA GLU A 226 -23.59 11.43 17.65
C GLU A 226 -24.11 10.49 16.57
N ASP A 227 -25.42 10.50 16.30
CA ASP A 227 -26.02 9.70 15.24
C ASP A 227 -25.62 10.22 13.87
N GLN A 228 -25.60 11.54 13.68
CA GLN A 228 -25.15 12.17 12.45
C GLN A 228 -23.64 11.97 12.22
N LEU A 229 -22.82 12.00 13.28
CA LEU A 229 -21.39 11.63 13.19
C LEU A 229 -21.20 10.17 12.75
N SER A 230 -22.03 9.26 13.30
CA SER A 230 -22.00 7.84 12.91
C SER A 230 -22.41 7.64 11.45
N LEU A 231 -23.42 8.38 10.99
CA LEU A 231 -23.86 8.38 9.59
C LEU A 231 -22.74 8.88 8.66
N ALA A 232 -22.15 10.02 8.98
CA ALA A 232 -21.05 10.57 8.20
C ALA A 232 -19.83 9.64 8.16
N ALA A 233 -19.53 8.95 9.28
CA ALA A 233 -18.46 7.97 9.33
C ALA A 233 -18.73 6.77 8.40
N ILE A 234 -19.95 6.26 8.31
CA ILE A 234 -20.31 5.18 7.37
C ILE A 234 -20.27 5.67 5.92
N HIS A 235 -20.74 6.90 5.62
CA HIS A 235 -20.56 7.48 4.28
C HIS A 235 -19.08 7.53 3.89
N TYR A 236 -18.22 7.99 4.80
CA TYR A 236 -16.77 8.02 4.57
C TYR A 236 -16.19 6.62 4.32
N LEU A 237 -16.56 5.62 5.15
CA LEU A 237 -16.09 4.24 5.01
C LEU A 237 -16.57 3.56 3.72
N ARG A 238 -17.70 3.99 3.17
CA ARG A 238 -18.26 3.53 1.89
C ARG A 238 -17.78 4.36 0.69
N SER A 239 -16.82 5.25 0.90
CA SER A 239 -16.29 6.16 -0.11
C SER A 239 -17.29 7.18 -0.66
N HIS A 240 -18.41 7.39 0.02
CA HIS A 240 -19.38 8.46 -0.26
C HIS A 240 -18.90 9.76 0.41
N PHE A 241 -17.77 10.27 -0.06
CA PHE A 241 -17.08 11.38 0.60
C PHE A 241 -17.86 12.69 0.53
N GLN A 242 -18.60 12.91 -0.56
CA GLN A 242 -19.40 14.13 -0.73
C GLN A 242 -20.55 14.19 0.28
N GLU A 243 -21.25 13.09 0.48
CA GLU A 243 -22.33 12.97 1.45
C GLU A 243 -21.80 13.13 2.88
N ALA A 244 -20.62 12.55 3.17
CA ALA A 244 -19.97 12.75 4.46
C ALA A 244 -19.63 14.23 4.71
N VAL A 245 -19.10 14.96 3.70
CA VAL A 245 -18.81 16.40 3.78
C VAL A 245 -20.07 17.19 4.09
N GLU A 246 -21.19 16.88 3.43
CA GLU A 246 -22.47 17.59 3.64
C GLU A 246 -22.96 17.46 5.09
N VAL A 247 -22.88 16.24 5.65
CA VAL A 247 -23.26 15.99 7.05
C VAL A 247 -22.31 16.74 8.01
N TYR A 248 -20.98 16.62 7.84
CA TYR A 248 -20.03 17.32 8.71
C TYR A 248 -20.16 18.83 8.63
N LYS A 249 -20.39 19.41 7.45
CA LYS A 249 -20.61 20.85 7.30
C LYS A 249 -21.89 21.33 7.94
N ARG A 250 -22.99 20.55 7.84
CA ARG A 250 -24.24 20.85 8.55
C ARG A 250 -24.02 20.88 10.05
N LEU A 251 -23.37 19.85 10.61
CA LEU A 251 -23.02 19.79 12.03
C LEU A 251 -22.15 20.99 12.46
N LEU A 252 -21.18 21.40 11.63
CA LEU A 252 -20.31 22.53 11.93
C LEU A 252 -21.08 23.87 11.96
N LEU A 253 -22.15 24.00 11.17
CA LEU A 253 -23.01 25.19 11.21
C LEU A 253 -23.88 25.24 12.46
N GLU A 254 -24.35 24.09 12.94
CA GLU A 254 -25.18 23.94 14.14
C GLU A 254 -24.33 24.00 15.43
N HIS A 255 -23.15 23.38 15.40
CA HIS A 255 -22.22 23.24 16.54
C HIS A 255 -20.87 23.87 16.20
N ARG A 256 -20.81 25.21 16.21
CA ARG A 256 -19.61 25.98 15.82
C ARG A 256 -18.40 25.75 16.73
N ASP A 257 -18.63 25.30 17.93
CA ASP A 257 -17.59 25.02 18.92
C ASP A 257 -16.85 23.70 18.66
N ASP A 258 -17.45 22.80 17.85
CA ASP A 258 -16.87 21.52 17.48
C ASP A 258 -15.86 21.67 16.32
N VAL A 259 -14.85 22.49 16.54
CA VAL A 259 -13.83 22.82 15.52
C VAL A 259 -13.09 21.60 14.96
N ALA A 260 -13.07 20.46 15.68
CA ALA A 260 -12.50 19.20 15.20
C ALA A 260 -13.18 18.68 13.91
N LEU A 261 -14.44 19.04 13.65
CA LEU A 261 -15.17 18.69 12.44
C LEU A 261 -14.48 19.21 11.17
N ASN A 262 -13.73 20.32 11.27
CA ASN A 262 -12.92 20.81 10.14
C ASN A 262 -11.87 19.79 9.67
N VAL A 263 -11.30 19.01 10.61
CA VAL A 263 -10.33 17.98 10.25
C VAL A 263 -11.00 16.81 9.51
N TYR A 264 -12.23 16.42 9.91
CA TYR A 264 -13.01 15.40 9.20
C TYR A 264 -13.42 15.86 7.79
N VAL A 265 -13.84 17.12 7.64
CA VAL A 265 -14.12 17.73 6.33
C VAL A 265 -12.86 17.74 5.46
N ALA A 266 -11.71 18.15 6.02
CA ALA A 266 -10.43 18.12 5.32
C ALA A 266 -10.04 16.69 4.89
N LEU A 267 -10.28 15.68 5.74
CA LEU A 267 -10.01 14.29 5.42
C LEU A 267 -10.88 13.79 4.25
N CYS A 268 -12.15 14.17 4.20
CA CYS A 268 -13.03 13.85 3.06
C CYS A 268 -12.53 14.51 1.77
N TYR A 269 -12.17 15.79 1.81
CA TYR A 269 -11.60 16.48 0.65
C TYR A 269 -10.26 15.89 0.21
N TYR A 270 -9.42 15.42 1.15
CA TYR A 270 -8.20 14.68 0.83
C TYR A 270 -8.48 13.41 0.02
N LYS A 271 -9.56 12.69 0.37
CA LYS A 271 -9.99 11.48 -0.36
C LYS A 271 -10.58 11.78 -1.75
N MET A 272 -11.10 12.99 -1.94
CA MET A 272 -11.60 13.49 -3.24
C MET A 272 -10.52 14.20 -4.07
N ASP A 273 -9.25 14.15 -3.66
CA ASP A 273 -8.09 14.79 -4.31
C ASP A 273 -8.17 16.33 -4.40
N HIS A 274 -8.98 16.97 -3.54
CA HIS A 274 -9.09 18.42 -3.44
C HIS A 274 -8.04 18.98 -2.47
N TYR A 275 -6.77 18.76 -2.76
CA TYR A 275 -5.64 19.04 -1.87
C TYR A 275 -5.49 20.52 -1.50
N ASP A 276 -5.79 21.43 -2.40
CA ASP A 276 -5.70 22.88 -2.14
C ASP A 276 -6.69 23.28 -1.05
N VAL A 277 -7.94 22.79 -1.11
CA VAL A 277 -8.97 23.02 -0.09
C VAL A 277 -8.55 22.44 1.26
N VAL A 278 -7.96 21.24 1.27
CA VAL A 278 -7.43 20.62 2.49
C VAL A 278 -6.38 21.52 3.14
N MET A 279 -5.44 22.06 2.36
CA MET A 279 -4.38 22.92 2.88
C MET A 279 -4.94 24.20 3.51
N GLU A 280 -5.96 24.82 2.91
CA GLU A 280 -6.62 26.02 3.45
C GLU A 280 -7.33 25.71 4.78
N ILE A 281 -8.14 24.64 4.84
CA ILE A 281 -8.86 24.26 6.06
C ILE A 281 -7.88 23.93 7.19
N LEU A 282 -6.84 23.15 6.92
CA LEU A 282 -5.86 22.75 7.92
C LEU A 282 -4.96 23.90 8.36
N ALA A 283 -4.65 24.86 7.48
CA ALA A 283 -3.90 26.07 7.86
C ALA A 283 -4.68 26.90 8.88
N ALA A 284 -5.97 27.12 8.64
CA ALA A 284 -6.83 27.84 9.59
C ALA A 284 -6.98 27.07 10.92
N TYR A 285 -7.22 25.77 10.87
CA TYR A 285 -7.37 24.94 12.08
C TYR A 285 -6.10 24.91 12.94
N LEU A 286 -4.94 24.73 12.33
CA LEU A 286 -3.65 24.65 13.02
C LEU A 286 -3.16 25.98 13.61
N GLN A 287 -3.72 27.12 13.17
CA GLN A 287 -3.47 28.41 13.84
C GLN A 287 -4.05 28.42 15.27
N ALA A 288 -5.24 27.83 15.45
CA ALA A 288 -5.88 27.73 16.74
C ALA A 288 -5.40 26.52 17.56
N HIS A 289 -5.04 25.42 16.88
CA HIS A 289 -4.69 24.14 17.50
C HIS A 289 -3.36 23.60 16.95
N PRO A 290 -2.22 24.27 17.20
CA PRO A 290 -0.92 23.89 16.62
C PRO A 290 -0.41 22.52 17.05
N GLY A 291 -0.84 22.00 18.19
CA GLY A 291 -0.47 20.68 18.71
C GLY A 291 -1.29 19.52 18.18
N SER A 292 -2.22 19.71 17.24
CA SER A 292 -3.07 18.64 16.72
C SER A 292 -2.27 17.71 15.77
N LEU A 293 -1.81 16.57 16.28
CA LEU A 293 -1.03 15.59 15.53
C LEU A 293 -1.79 15.04 14.32
N VAL A 294 -3.11 14.84 14.45
CA VAL A 294 -3.96 14.35 13.34
C VAL A 294 -3.98 15.36 12.20
N ALA A 295 -4.17 16.65 12.51
CA ALA A 295 -4.18 17.72 11.51
C ALA A 295 -2.80 17.90 10.87
N LEU A 296 -1.71 17.87 11.66
CA LEU A 296 -0.34 17.94 11.17
C LEU A 296 -0.01 16.77 10.23
N ASN A 297 -0.41 15.56 10.63
CA ASN A 297 -0.22 14.37 9.80
C ASN A 297 -0.98 14.47 8.46
N LEU A 298 -2.25 14.89 8.50
CA LEU A 298 -3.06 15.06 7.29
C LEU A 298 -2.46 16.14 6.38
N LYS A 299 -1.98 17.26 6.95
CA LYS A 299 -1.28 18.32 6.21
C LYS A 299 -0.01 17.80 5.55
N ALA A 300 0.81 17.02 6.26
CA ALA A 300 2.01 16.39 5.70
C ALA A 300 1.66 15.39 4.58
N CYS A 301 0.63 14.56 4.76
CA CYS A 301 0.14 13.67 3.70
C CYS A 301 -0.34 14.44 2.46
N THR A 302 -1.02 15.58 2.66
CA THR A 302 -1.44 16.46 1.56
C THR A 302 -0.25 17.08 0.84
N THR A 303 0.76 17.53 1.59
CA THR A 303 2.02 18.04 1.04
C THR A 303 2.77 16.98 0.25
N TYR A 304 2.74 15.71 0.70
CA TYR A 304 3.29 14.58 -0.04
C TYR A 304 2.63 14.38 -1.40
N ARG A 305 1.30 14.57 -1.46
CA ARG A 305 0.53 14.45 -2.71
C ARG A 305 0.79 15.60 -3.68
N LEU A 306 0.85 16.82 -3.16
CA LEU A 306 1.07 18.02 -3.98
C LEU A 306 2.51 18.13 -4.50
N TYR A 307 3.48 17.78 -3.67
CA TYR A 307 4.90 18.02 -3.95
C TYR A 307 5.73 16.73 -3.93
N ASN A 308 6.31 16.38 -2.77
CA ASN A 308 7.17 15.21 -2.61
C ASN A 308 7.36 14.84 -1.12
N GLY A 309 8.06 13.72 -0.88
CA GLY A 309 8.30 13.22 0.48
C GLY A 309 9.18 14.13 1.33
N LYS A 310 10.15 14.81 0.74
CA LYS A 310 11.03 15.76 1.44
C LYS A 310 10.26 16.97 1.99
N ALA A 311 9.35 17.51 1.19
CA ALA A 311 8.49 18.61 1.60
C ALA A 311 7.53 18.16 2.73
N ALA A 312 6.94 16.98 2.61
CA ALA A 312 6.06 16.41 3.63
C ALA A 312 6.78 16.17 4.97
N GLU A 313 7.98 15.61 4.94
CA GLU A 313 8.80 15.43 6.14
C GLU A 313 9.17 16.76 6.79
N THR A 314 9.53 17.76 5.99
CA THR A 314 9.87 19.10 6.49
C THR A 314 8.66 19.77 7.13
N GLU A 315 7.47 19.64 6.51
CA GLU A 315 6.23 20.20 7.05
C GLU A 315 5.84 19.54 8.38
N LEU A 316 5.97 18.22 8.47
CA LEU A 316 5.69 17.49 9.70
C LEU A 316 6.64 17.90 10.82
N ARG A 317 7.96 17.96 10.56
CA ARG A 317 8.95 18.39 11.55
C ARG A 317 8.75 19.84 12.02
N LYS A 318 8.43 20.74 11.09
CA LYS A 318 8.13 22.13 11.42
C LYS A 318 6.91 22.26 12.33
N GLY A 319 5.85 21.49 12.05
CA GLY A 319 4.64 21.49 12.86
C GLY A 319 4.83 20.91 14.26
N LEU A 320 5.72 19.93 14.41
CA LEU A 320 6.03 19.31 15.72
C LEU A 320 6.90 20.23 16.61
N GLY A 321 7.68 21.17 16.02
CA GLY A 321 8.49 22.18 16.72
C GLY A 321 9.48 21.62 17.73
N GLU A 322 10.54 22.39 18.07
CA GLU A 322 11.54 21.97 19.08
C GLU A 322 10.98 22.00 20.53
N GLY A 323 9.74 22.46 20.74
CA GLY A 323 9.19 22.75 22.07
C GLY A 323 8.04 21.87 22.58
N TYR A 324 7.45 21.03 21.74
CA TYR A 324 6.24 20.28 22.16
C TYR A 324 6.53 18.92 22.83
N GLY A 325 7.79 18.50 22.97
CA GLY A 325 8.15 17.26 23.69
C GLY A 325 7.49 15.98 23.16
N VAL A 326 6.91 16.04 21.94
CA VAL A 326 6.23 14.88 21.33
C VAL A 326 7.29 13.88 20.89
N ASP A 327 7.38 12.77 21.58
CA ASP A 327 8.22 11.66 21.12
C ASP A 327 7.54 11.01 19.91
N LEU A 328 8.14 11.24 18.73
CA LEU A 328 7.71 10.58 17.49
C LEU A 328 7.72 9.04 17.61
N GLN A 329 8.45 8.49 18.58
CA GLN A 329 8.53 7.05 18.81
C GLN A 329 7.21 6.48 19.35
N GLU A 330 6.40 7.28 20.03
CA GLU A 330 5.13 6.85 20.62
C GLU A 330 3.99 6.81 19.58
N HIS A 331 4.13 7.52 18.44
CA HIS A 331 3.08 7.64 17.45
C HIS A 331 3.30 6.72 16.23
N ALA A 332 2.70 5.54 16.27
CA ALA A 332 2.80 4.51 15.24
C ALA A 332 2.52 5.04 13.81
N LEU A 333 1.43 5.82 13.63
CA LEU A 333 1.04 6.36 12.32
C LEU A 333 2.06 7.38 11.77
N LEU A 334 2.61 8.25 12.62
CA LEU A 334 3.62 9.21 12.20
C LEU A 334 4.93 8.52 11.80
N ARG A 335 5.35 7.52 12.55
CA ARG A 335 6.51 6.68 12.22
C ARG A 335 6.34 5.98 10.88
N HIS A 336 5.19 5.37 10.67
CA HIS A 336 4.84 4.74 9.39
C HIS A 336 4.92 5.74 8.23
N ASN A 337 4.26 6.91 8.35
CA ASN A 337 4.22 7.89 7.28
C ASN A 337 5.59 8.50 6.97
N LEU A 338 6.47 8.67 7.97
CA LEU A 338 7.85 9.10 7.75
C LEU A 338 8.63 8.13 6.86
N VAL A 339 8.47 6.82 7.05
CA VAL A 339 9.08 5.80 6.17
C VAL A 339 8.55 5.95 4.74
N VAL A 340 7.25 6.19 4.58
CA VAL A 340 6.63 6.41 3.26
C VAL A 340 7.17 7.69 2.61
N PHE A 341 7.27 8.80 3.35
CA PHE A 341 7.78 10.07 2.85
C PHE A 341 9.24 9.98 2.40
N ARG A 342 10.04 9.15 3.06
CA ARG A 342 11.44 8.87 2.72
C ARG A 342 11.62 7.80 1.64
N GLY A 343 10.52 7.34 1.03
CA GLY A 343 10.56 6.34 -0.04
C GLY A 343 10.95 4.94 0.40
N GLY A 344 10.76 4.60 1.67
CA GLY A 344 11.07 3.30 2.26
C GLY A 344 12.37 3.27 3.08
N GLU A 345 13.08 4.38 3.21
CA GLU A 345 14.28 4.43 4.06
C GLU A 345 13.91 4.10 5.51
N GLY A 346 14.61 3.14 6.09
CA GLY A 346 14.36 2.64 7.45
C GLY A 346 13.14 1.68 7.57
N ALA A 347 12.57 1.21 6.45
CA ALA A 347 11.39 0.33 6.43
C ALA A 347 11.56 -0.91 7.31
N LEU A 348 12.68 -1.63 7.18
CA LEU A 348 12.94 -2.86 7.95
C LEU A 348 13.01 -2.66 9.47
N ARG A 349 13.31 -1.46 9.93
CA ARG A 349 13.36 -1.16 11.36
C ARG A 349 12.01 -0.72 11.91
N VAL A 350 11.23 0.01 11.11
CA VAL A 350 10.01 0.70 11.58
C VAL A 350 8.74 -0.08 11.26
N LEU A 351 8.62 -0.68 10.06
CA LEU A 351 7.38 -1.31 9.63
C LEU A 351 7.06 -2.66 10.30
N PRO A 352 8.03 -3.58 10.57
CA PRO A 352 7.70 -4.89 11.14
C PRO A 352 6.87 -4.83 12.43
N PRO A 353 7.22 -4.02 13.44
CA PRO A 353 6.42 -3.93 14.66
C PRO A 353 5.06 -3.23 14.46
N LEU A 354 4.82 -2.62 13.30
CA LEU A 354 3.57 -1.93 12.96
C LEU A 354 2.62 -2.77 12.10
N VAL A 355 3.03 -3.95 11.65
CA VAL A 355 2.25 -4.80 10.73
C VAL A 355 0.87 -5.17 11.27
N ASP A 356 0.78 -5.41 12.58
CA ASP A 356 -0.48 -5.78 13.23
C ASP A 356 -1.26 -4.57 13.78
N VAL A 357 -0.64 -3.38 13.79
CA VAL A 357 -1.24 -2.13 14.28
C VAL A 357 -1.82 -1.30 13.13
N ILE A 358 -1.11 -1.26 12.01
CA ILE A 358 -1.47 -0.45 10.82
C ILE A 358 -1.51 -1.37 9.60
N PRO A 359 -2.70 -1.64 9.01
CA PRO A 359 -2.81 -2.54 7.84
C PRO A 359 -1.91 -2.12 6.67
N GLU A 360 -1.78 -0.82 6.42
CA GLU A 360 -0.93 -0.27 5.37
C GLU A 360 0.57 -0.51 5.61
N ALA A 361 1.00 -0.74 6.86
CA ALA A 361 2.39 -1.06 7.17
C ALA A 361 2.81 -2.40 6.56
N ARG A 362 1.91 -3.40 6.59
CA ARG A 362 2.13 -4.69 5.92
C ARG A 362 2.30 -4.51 4.41
N LEU A 363 1.39 -3.76 3.78
CA LEU A 363 1.43 -3.53 2.34
C LEU A 363 2.70 -2.77 1.92
N ASN A 364 3.09 -1.75 2.68
CA ASN A 364 4.30 -0.97 2.42
C ASN A 364 5.58 -1.80 2.64
N LEU A 365 5.59 -2.72 3.60
CA LEU A 365 6.69 -3.66 3.80
C LEU A 365 6.80 -4.66 2.63
N VAL A 366 5.68 -5.18 2.14
CA VAL A 366 5.63 -6.03 0.93
C VAL A 366 6.18 -5.27 -0.28
N ILE A 367 5.77 -4.01 -0.49
CA ILE A 367 6.28 -3.15 -1.57
C ILE A 367 7.80 -2.94 -1.42
N TYR A 368 8.28 -2.73 -0.20
CA TYR A 368 9.70 -2.60 0.08
C TYR A 368 10.47 -3.86 -0.34
N TYR A 369 10.04 -5.04 0.09
CA TYR A 369 10.68 -6.31 -0.28
C TYR A 369 10.65 -6.56 -1.79
N LEU A 370 9.53 -6.32 -2.46
CA LEU A 370 9.43 -6.48 -3.92
C LEU A 370 10.42 -5.56 -4.68
N ARG A 371 10.66 -4.34 -4.17
CA ARG A 371 11.64 -3.42 -4.75
C ARG A 371 13.09 -3.87 -4.57
N HIS A 372 13.36 -4.65 -3.52
CA HIS A 372 14.70 -5.14 -3.19
C HIS A 372 14.88 -6.63 -3.51
N ASN A 373 14.08 -7.17 -4.44
CA ASN A 373 14.11 -8.57 -4.87
C ASN A 373 13.85 -9.62 -3.76
N GLY A 374 13.29 -9.20 -2.62
CA GLY A 374 12.87 -10.05 -1.51
C GLY A 374 11.50 -10.68 -1.79
N THR A 375 11.38 -11.51 -2.82
CA THR A 375 10.08 -12.09 -3.23
C THR A 375 9.55 -13.08 -2.20
N GLU A 376 10.44 -13.81 -1.53
CA GLU A 376 10.04 -14.83 -0.54
C GLU A 376 9.52 -14.18 0.75
N GLU A 377 10.19 -13.14 1.24
CA GLU A 377 9.76 -12.36 2.40
C GLU A 377 8.41 -11.67 2.12
N ALA A 378 8.25 -11.11 0.92
CA ALA A 378 6.98 -10.55 0.47
C ALA A 378 5.87 -11.60 0.45
N PHE A 379 6.17 -12.83 0.00
CA PHE A 379 5.21 -13.93 -0.04
C PHE A 379 4.77 -14.36 1.37
N GLU A 380 5.69 -14.52 2.31
CA GLU A 380 5.34 -14.91 3.68
C GLU A 380 4.42 -13.89 4.36
N LEU A 381 4.62 -12.59 4.13
CA LEU A 381 3.75 -11.53 4.64
C LEU A 381 2.32 -11.57 4.05
N MET A 382 2.18 -12.03 2.79
CA MET A 382 0.89 -12.08 2.09
C MET A 382 0.22 -13.45 2.12
N ARG A 383 0.91 -14.50 2.57
CA ARG A 383 0.46 -15.89 2.52
C ARG A 383 -0.90 -16.10 3.18
N HIS A 384 -1.04 -15.64 4.41
CA HIS A 384 -2.24 -15.82 5.23
C HIS A 384 -3.21 -14.64 5.16
N LEU A 385 -2.87 -13.57 4.41
CA LEU A 385 -3.75 -12.44 4.24
C LEU A 385 -4.89 -12.83 3.28
N GLU A 386 -6.13 -12.72 3.74
CA GLU A 386 -7.30 -12.74 2.87
C GLU A 386 -7.56 -11.32 2.36
N PRO A 387 -7.36 -11.06 1.05
CA PRO A 387 -7.50 -9.72 0.53
C PRO A 387 -8.94 -9.21 0.63
N SER A 388 -9.10 -7.99 1.08
CA SER A 388 -10.37 -7.28 1.21
C SER A 388 -10.44 -6.02 0.34
N THR A 389 -9.30 -5.44 0.02
CA THR A 389 -9.19 -4.22 -0.78
C THR A 389 -8.54 -4.49 -2.15
N PRO A 390 -8.85 -3.69 -3.19
CA PRO A 390 -8.22 -3.86 -4.51
C PRO A 390 -6.69 -3.86 -4.46
N GLN A 391 -6.09 -3.03 -3.60
CA GLN A 391 -4.64 -2.96 -3.43
C GLN A 391 -4.03 -4.25 -2.87
N GLU A 392 -4.72 -4.88 -1.91
CA GLU A 392 -4.30 -6.18 -1.36
C GLU A 392 -4.36 -7.28 -2.41
N TYR A 393 -5.43 -7.33 -3.22
CA TYR A 393 -5.54 -8.26 -4.35
C TYR A 393 -4.40 -8.08 -5.35
N ILE A 394 -4.12 -6.81 -5.74
CA ILE A 394 -3.04 -6.49 -6.69
C ILE A 394 -1.68 -6.93 -6.13
N LEU A 395 -1.36 -6.56 -4.88
CA LEU A 395 -0.07 -6.92 -4.27
C LEU A 395 0.08 -8.43 -4.11
N LYS A 396 -0.97 -9.14 -3.68
CA LYS A 396 -0.96 -10.61 -3.60
C LYS A 396 -0.77 -11.25 -4.99
N GLY A 397 -1.38 -10.65 -6.02
CA GLY A 397 -1.16 -11.03 -7.42
C GLY A 397 0.30 -10.85 -7.86
N ILE A 398 0.90 -9.69 -7.59
CA ILE A 398 2.30 -9.39 -7.94
C ILE A 398 3.26 -10.37 -7.23
N VAL A 399 3.06 -10.60 -5.94
CA VAL A 399 3.89 -11.51 -5.15
C VAL A 399 3.81 -12.95 -5.69
N ASN A 400 2.60 -13.43 -6.00
CA ASN A 400 2.43 -14.76 -6.61
C ASN A 400 3.03 -14.84 -8.02
N ALA A 401 2.92 -13.79 -8.83
CA ALA A 401 3.55 -13.74 -10.15
C ALA A 401 5.08 -13.82 -10.04
N GLY A 402 5.68 -13.01 -9.15
CA GLY A 402 7.12 -13.03 -8.92
C GLY A 402 7.63 -14.40 -8.45
N ARG A 403 6.94 -15.00 -7.47
CA ARG A 403 7.27 -16.34 -6.98
C ARG A 403 7.06 -17.43 -8.04
N GLY A 404 5.96 -17.34 -8.79
CA GLY A 404 5.68 -18.27 -9.90
C GLY A 404 6.74 -18.24 -10.99
N LEU A 405 7.29 -17.06 -11.30
CA LEU A 405 8.38 -16.91 -12.26
C LEU A 405 9.71 -17.43 -11.70
N ALA A 406 10.02 -17.14 -10.43
CA ALA A 406 11.26 -17.59 -9.78
C ALA A 406 11.33 -19.11 -9.64
N LEU A 407 10.22 -19.76 -9.30
CA LEU A 407 10.13 -21.20 -9.08
C LEU A 407 9.66 -22.01 -10.33
N GLY A 408 9.26 -21.34 -11.40
CA GLY A 408 8.61 -21.99 -12.54
C GLY A 408 7.24 -22.61 -12.22
N SER A 409 6.58 -22.16 -11.13
CA SER A 409 5.34 -22.73 -10.63
C SER A 409 4.11 -22.19 -11.35
N ARG A 410 3.43 -23.08 -12.08
CA ARG A 410 2.19 -22.74 -12.78
C ARG A 410 1.04 -22.42 -11.83
N GLU A 411 1.02 -22.98 -10.63
CA GLU A 411 -0.03 -22.74 -9.64
C GLU A 411 0.00 -21.29 -9.14
N HIS A 412 1.18 -20.78 -8.80
CA HIS A 412 1.34 -19.38 -8.40
C HIS A 412 0.99 -18.41 -9.54
N LEU A 413 1.39 -18.72 -10.78
CA LEU A 413 1.03 -17.89 -11.94
C LEU A 413 -0.48 -17.87 -12.19
N LYS A 414 -1.17 -19.03 -12.03
CA LYS A 414 -2.62 -19.11 -12.14
C LYS A 414 -3.32 -18.35 -11.03
N MET A 415 -2.81 -18.42 -9.80
CA MET A 415 -3.33 -17.64 -8.68
C MET A 415 -3.19 -16.13 -8.95
N ALA A 416 -2.03 -15.69 -9.42
CA ALA A 416 -1.79 -14.30 -9.79
C ALA A 416 -2.77 -13.81 -10.87
N GLN A 417 -2.97 -14.62 -11.91
CA GLN A 417 -3.94 -14.35 -12.97
C GLN A 417 -5.35 -14.14 -12.41
N GLN A 418 -5.82 -15.04 -11.54
CA GLN A 418 -7.15 -14.95 -10.93
C GLN A 418 -7.31 -13.69 -10.08
N LEU A 419 -6.30 -13.34 -9.29
CA LEU A 419 -6.31 -12.14 -8.44
C LEU A 419 -6.37 -10.86 -9.29
N PHE A 420 -5.60 -10.77 -10.37
CA PHE A 420 -5.66 -9.65 -11.29
C PHE A 420 -7.01 -9.55 -12.01
N GLN A 421 -7.57 -10.69 -12.41
CA GLN A 421 -8.89 -10.74 -13.05
C GLN A 421 -10.00 -10.26 -12.11
N LEU A 422 -9.97 -10.67 -10.83
CA LEU A 422 -10.94 -10.23 -9.83
C LEU A 422 -10.97 -8.70 -9.69
N VAL A 423 -9.81 -8.05 -9.67
CA VAL A 423 -9.74 -6.58 -9.59
C VAL A 423 -10.22 -5.94 -10.89
N GLY A 424 -9.66 -6.37 -12.02
CA GLY A 424 -9.94 -5.73 -13.31
C GLY A 424 -11.36 -5.95 -13.83
N ALA A 425 -12.05 -7.01 -13.37
CA ALA A 425 -13.44 -7.28 -13.72
C ALA A 425 -14.46 -6.72 -12.71
N SER A 426 -14.01 -6.17 -11.57
CA SER A 426 -14.92 -5.61 -10.58
C SER A 426 -15.56 -4.32 -11.09
N ALA A 427 -16.83 -4.10 -10.79
CA ALA A 427 -17.58 -2.92 -11.24
C ALA A 427 -17.00 -1.59 -10.71
N SER A 428 -16.32 -1.62 -9.55
CA SER A 428 -15.69 -0.45 -8.96
C SER A 428 -14.34 -0.09 -9.58
N GLU A 429 -13.61 -1.08 -10.14
CA GLU A 429 -12.23 -0.90 -10.58
C GLU A 429 -12.04 -1.02 -12.10
N CYS A 430 -13.00 -1.58 -12.84
CA CYS A 430 -12.83 -1.88 -14.27
C CYS A 430 -12.46 -0.66 -15.15
N ASP A 431 -12.87 0.54 -14.76
CA ASP A 431 -12.57 1.78 -15.45
C ASP A 431 -11.43 2.60 -14.81
N THR A 432 -10.86 2.12 -13.71
CA THR A 432 -9.71 2.75 -13.06
C THR A 432 -8.39 2.35 -13.73
N ILE A 433 -7.33 3.17 -13.55
CA ILE A 433 -6.00 2.82 -14.03
C ILE A 433 -5.51 1.50 -13.41
N PRO A 434 -5.59 1.26 -12.09
CA PRO A 434 -5.20 0.00 -11.48
C PRO A 434 -5.99 -1.21 -12.00
N GLY A 435 -7.29 -1.06 -12.24
CA GLY A 435 -8.13 -2.12 -12.81
C GLY A 435 -7.70 -2.49 -14.23
N ARG A 436 -7.48 -1.48 -15.08
CA ARG A 436 -6.99 -1.68 -16.46
C ARG A 436 -5.61 -2.31 -16.50
N GLN A 437 -4.68 -1.89 -15.62
CA GLN A 437 -3.36 -2.52 -15.48
C GLN A 437 -3.46 -3.96 -14.97
N SER A 438 -4.39 -4.25 -14.07
CA SER A 438 -4.62 -5.61 -13.58
C SER A 438 -5.12 -6.53 -14.69
N MET A 439 -6.09 -6.07 -15.53
CA MET A 439 -6.54 -6.85 -16.69
C MET A 439 -5.40 -7.07 -17.70
N ALA A 440 -4.63 -6.04 -18.00
CA ALA A 440 -3.45 -6.19 -18.85
C ALA A 440 -2.46 -7.23 -18.29
N SER A 441 -2.23 -7.24 -16.97
CA SER A 441 -1.37 -8.23 -16.30
C SER A 441 -1.96 -9.65 -16.38
N CYS A 442 -3.27 -9.79 -16.22
CA CYS A 442 -3.96 -11.06 -16.39
C CYS A 442 -3.75 -11.63 -17.81
N PHE A 443 -4.01 -10.84 -18.84
CA PHE A 443 -3.84 -11.26 -20.25
C PHE A 443 -2.37 -11.49 -20.62
N PHE A 444 -1.46 -10.73 -20.02
CA PHE A 444 -0.03 -10.97 -20.20
C PHE A 444 0.39 -12.37 -19.72
N LEU A 445 -0.08 -12.79 -18.53
CA LEU A 445 0.16 -14.15 -18.03
C LEU A 445 -0.47 -15.24 -18.90
N LEU A 446 -1.55 -14.92 -19.61
CA LEU A 446 -2.19 -15.78 -20.62
C LEU A 446 -1.47 -15.73 -21.98
N LYS A 447 -0.46 -14.86 -22.17
CA LYS A 447 0.22 -14.59 -23.44
C LYS A 447 -0.72 -14.07 -24.55
N ASN A 448 -1.83 -13.44 -24.17
CA ASN A 448 -2.75 -12.78 -25.10
C ASN A 448 -2.38 -11.29 -25.21
N PHE A 449 -1.41 -10.98 -26.04
CA PHE A 449 -0.84 -9.64 -26.16
C PHE A 449 -1.75 -8.64 -26.88
N GLU A 450 -2.71 -9.09 -27.67
CA GLU A 450 -3.71 -8.22 -28.30
C GLU A 450 -4.60 -7.56 -27.25
N ASP A 451 -5.12 -8.35 -26.30
CA ASP A 451 -5.91 -7.82 -25.19
C ASP A 451 -5.04 -6.97 -24.24
N VAL A 452 -3.77 -7.35 -23.98
CA VAL A 452 -2.82 -6.50 -23.24
C VAL A 452 -2.76 -5.11 -23.84
N ASN A 453 -2.58 -5.01 -25.17
CA ASN A 453 -2.50 -3.74 -25.89
C ASN A 453 -3.80 -2.94 -25.81
N THR A 454 -4.95 -3.60 -25.85
CA THR A 454 -6.26 -2.96 -25.71
C THR A 454 -6.38 -2.25 -24.35
N TYR A 455 -6.02 -2.93 -23.26
CA TYR A 455 -6.09 -2.35 -21.93
C TYR A 455 -5.02 -1.28 -21.70
N LEU A 456 -3.76 -1.50 -22.10
CA LEU A 456 -2.69 -0.51 -21.93
C LEU A 456 -2.91 0.73 -22.80
N SER A 457 -3.40 0.60 -24.04
CA SER A 457 -3.71 1.75 -24.90
C SER A 457 -4.76 2.67 -24.29
N SER A 458 -5.75 2.11 -23.58
CA SER A 458 -6.83 2.88 -22.94
C SER A 458 -6.35 3.81 -21.83
N ILE A 459 -5.21 3.53 -21.21
CA ILE A 459 -4.63 4.35 -20.13
C ILE A 459 -3.41 5.18 -20.58
N ARG A 460 -3.00 5.06 -21.85
CA ARG A 460 -1.79 5.70 -22.39
C ARG A 460 -1.72 7.21 -22.14
N THR A 461 -2.84 7.91 -22.26
CA THR A 461 -2.92 9.37 -22.08
C THR A 461 -2.57 9.82 -20.66
N TYR A 462 -2.77 8.96 -19.68
CA TYR A 462 -2.50 9.23 -18.27
C TYR A 462 -1.07 8.85 -17.85
N MET A 463 -0.39 8.00 -18.64
CA MET A 463 0.90 7.38 -18.32
C MET A 463 2.07 7.97 -19.12
N GLY A 464 1.91 9.15 -19.70
CA GLY A 464 2.86 9.76 -20.63
C GLY A 464 4.27 10.07 -20.09
N THR A 465 4.49 9.97 -18.78
CA THR A 465 5.80 10.17 -18.13
C THR A 465 6.27 8.97 -17.32
N ASP A 466 5.61 7.83 -17.47
CA ASP A 466 5.88 6.62 -16.69
C ASP A 466 6.70 5.65 -17.52
N ASP A 467 7.97 5.46 -17.13
CA ASP A 467 8.91 4.62 -17.86
C ASP A 467 8.58 3.12 -17.74
N ASP A 468 8.03 2.68 -16.58
CA ASP A 468 7.56 1.30 -16.42
C ASP A 468 6.42 0.99 -17.40
N PHE A 469 5.50 1.94 -17.58
CA PHE A 469 4.43 1.81 -18.55
C PHE A 469 4.95 1.73 -19.97
N HIS A 470 5.86 2.64 -20.36
CA HIS A 470 6.42 2.65 -21.72
C HIS A 470 7.14 1.34 -22.03
N TRP A 471 7.93 0.83 -21.09
CA TRP A 471 8.62 -0.44 -21.29
C TRP A 471 7.64 -1.61 -21.50
N ASN A 472 6.66 -1.78 -20.60
CA ASN A 472 5.70 -2.87 -20.69
C ASN A 472 4.80 -2.77 -21.94
N TYR A 473 4.37 -1.56 -22.28
CA TYR A 473 3.55 -1.32 -23.47
C TYR A 473 4.35 -1.53 -24.76
N GLY A 474 5.59 -1.09 -24.79
CA GLY A 474 6.50 -1.34 -25.93
C GLY A 474 6.72 -2.83 -26.18
N ILE A 475 6.99 -3.62 -25.13
CA ILE A 475 7.12 -5.08 -25.25
C ILE A 475 5.84 -5.71 -25.80
N SER A 476 4.67 -5.30 -25.29
CA SER A 476 3.41 -5.89 -25.71
C SER A 476 3.06 -5.58 -27.17
N LEU A 477 3.38 -4.38 -27.65
CA LEU A 477 3.27 -4.00 -29.07
C LEU A 477 4.21 -4.83 -29.94
N ALA A 478 5.47 -4.98 -29.52
CA ALA A 478 6.44 -5.79 -30.25
C ALA A 478 6.04 -7.27 -30.33
N ALA A 479 5.43 -7.80 -29.27
CA ALA A 479 4.96 -9.18 -29.21
C ALA A 479 3.81 -9.46 -30.19
N VAL A 480 2.97 -8.47 -30.51
CA VAL A 480 1.92 -8.55 -31.55
C VAL A 480 2.48 -8.32 -32.95
N GLY A 481 3.70 -7.74 -33.07
CA GLY A 481 4.35 -7.46 -34.34
C GLY A 481 4.25 -6.01 -34.81
N ASP A 482 3.64 -5.12 -34.02
CA ASP A 482 3.67 -3.68 -34.31
C ASP A 482 4.99 -3.06 -33.83
N TYR A 483 6.06 -3.42 -34.57
CA TYR A 483 7.42 -2.98 -34.23
C TYR A 483 7.60 -1.46 -34.34
N GLN A 484 6.85 -0.81 -35.25
CA GLN A 484 6.95 0.63 -35.46
C GLN A 484 6.38 1.44 -34.26
N ALA A 485 5.23 1.02 -33.74
CA ALA A 485 4.66 1.64 -32.55
C ALA A 485 5.52 1.28 -31.31
N ALA A 486 5.98 0.03 -31.21
CA ALA A 486 6.84 -0.45 -30.13
C ALA A 486 8.13 0.36 -30.00
N GLU A 487 8.85 0.57 -31.11
CA GLU A 487 10.09 1.36 -31.15
C GLU A 487 9.87 2.78 -30.63
N ARG A 488 8.80 3.46 -31.10
CA ARG A 488 8.46 4.82 -30.64
C ARG A 488 8.19 4.88 -29.14
N VAL A 489 7.52 3.87 -28.59
CA VAL A 489 7.19 3.81 -27.17
C VAL A 489 8.44 3.49 -26.32
N LEU A 490 9.29 2.57 -26.77
CA LEU A 490 10.54 2.22 -26.09
C LEU A 490 11.52 3.40 -26.07
N PHE A 491 11.62 4.18 -27.15
CA PHE A 491 12.43 5.41 -27.16
C PHE A 491 11.94 6.50 -26.21
N ALA A 492 10.67 6.46 -25.77
CA ALA A 492 10.16 7.41 -24.79
C ALA A 492 10.64 7.14 -23.35
N VAL A 493 11.22 5.97 -23.07
CA VAL A 493 11.84 5.62 -21.78
C VAL A 493 13.05 6.51 -21.54
N ARG A 494 13.10 7.13 -20.35
CA ARG A 494 14.16 8.09 -19.96
C ARG A 494 15.12 7.53 -18.93
N ASN A 495 14.72 6.50 -18.19
CA ASN A 495 15.53 5.91 -17.14
C ASN A 495 16.72 5.16 -17.76
N GLU A 496 17.95 5.64 -17.47
CA GLU A 496 19.19 5.07 -17.99
C GLU A 496 19.46 3.65 -17.45
N GLU A 497 18.98 3.33 -16.25
CA GLU A 497 19.09 1.98 -15.70
C GLU A 497 18.28 0.97 -16.54
N TYR A 498 17.08 1.37 -16.99
CA TYR A 498 16.25 0.53 -17.86
C TYR A 498 16.87 0.34 -19.25
N LYS A 499 17.48 1.39 -19.78
CA LYS A 499 18.18 1.31 -21.09
C LYS A 499 19.39 0.37 -21.05
N GLY A 500 20.02 0.21 -19.88
CA GLY A 500 21.12 -0.75 -19.65
C GLY A 500 20.68 -2.20 -19.46
N GLU A 501 19.38 -2.45 -19.23
CA GLU A 501 18.88 -3.81 -18.96
C GLU A 501 18.89 -4.68 -20.22
N PRO A 502 19.47 -5.90 -20.17
CA PRO A 502 19.57 -6.78 -21.34
C PRO A 502 18.22 -7.09 -22.00
N ALA A 503 17.16 -7.23 -21.20
CA ALA A 503 15.82 -7.48 -21.71
C ALA A 503 15.24 -6.30 -22.49
N PHE A 504 15.49 -5.07 -22.03
CA PHE A 504 15.08 -3.85 -22.74
C PHE A 504 15.81 -3.71 -24.07
N LEU A 505 17.14 -3.86 -24.05
CA LEU A 505 17.98 -3.80 -25.24
C LEU A 505 17.59 -4.86 -26.28
N ALA A 506 17.28 -6.08 -25.84
CA ALA A 506 16.84 -7.15 -26.74
C ALA A 506 15.57 -6.78 -27.52
N TRP A 507 14.56 -6.23 -26.82
CA TRP A 507 13.33 -5.80 -27.47
C TRP A 507 13.52 -4.57 -28.37
N LEU A 508 14.32 -3.60 -27.94
CA LEU A 508 14.61 -2.40 -28.73
C LEU A 508 15.39 -2.77 -30.00
N CYS A 509 16.46 -3.59 -29.90
CA CYS A 509 17.22 -4.06 -31.04
C CYS A 509 16.33 -4.82 -32.02
N ARG A 510 15.47 -5.72 -31.55
CA ARG A 510 14.49 -6.41 -32.37
C ARG A 510 13.58 -5.44 -33.12
N CYS A 511 13.01 -4.46 -32.46
CA CYS A 511 12.16 -3.46 -33.11
C CYS A 511 12.90 -2.68 -34.19
N CYS A 512 14.14 -2.25 -33.91
CA CYS A 512 14.95 -1.53 -34.87
C CYS A 512 15.27 -2.39 -36.10
N ILE A 513 15.65 -3.66 -35.92
CA ILE A 513 15.94 -4.58 -37.04
C ILE A 513 14.69 -4.80 -37.88
N MET A 514 13.56 -5.09 -37.25
CA MET A 514 12.30 -5.34 -37.95
C MET A 514 11.76 -4.12 -38.69
N ASN A 515 12.09 -2.90 -38.24
CA ASN A 515 11.74 -1.64 -38.90
C ASN A 515 12.75 -1.21 -39.98
N GLY A 516 13.77 -2.03 -40.27
CA GLY A 516 14.75 -1.76 -41.31
C GLY A 516 15.91 -0.85 -40.91
N ASN A 517 16.15 -0.70 -39.59
CA ASN A 517 17.29 0.03 -39.04
C ASN A 517 18.26 -0.87 -38.24
N PRO A 518 18.89 -1.87 -38.89
CA PRO A 518 19.76 -2.82 -38.21
C PRO A 518 21.10 -2.21 -37.78
N HIS A 519 21.55 -1.11 -38.40
CA HIS A 519 22.78 -0.42 -38.02
C HIS A 519 22.67 0.16 -36.59
N TYR A 520 21.54 0.75 -36.24
CA TYR A 520 21.33 1.26 -34.90
C TYR A 520 21.28 0.13 -33.85
N ALA A 521 20.68 -1.01 -34.19
CA ALA A 521 20.71 -2.18 -33.31
C ALA A 521 22.14 -2.69 -33.08
N TRP A 522 22.97 -2.64 -34.12
CA TRP A 522 24.39 -2.99 -34.00
C TRP A 522 25.17 -2.02 -33.12
N GLU A 523 24.92 -0.71 -33.24
CA GLU A 523 25.51 0.31 -32.37
C GLU A 523 25.12 0.13 -30.91
N LEU A 524 23.83 -0.14 -30.62
CA LEU A 524 23.35 -0.46 -29.27
C LEU A 524 24.08 -1.68 -28.69
N TYR A 525 24.25 -2.74 -29.47
CA TYR A 525 25.03 -3.89 -29.05
C TYR A 525 26.49 -3.51 -28.72
N LEU A 526 27.17 -2.75 -29.57
CA LEU A 526 28.55 -2.34 -29.32
C LEU A 526 28.70 -1.46 -28.05
N GLN A 527 27.76 -0.59 -27.81
CA GLN A 527 27.72 0.21 -26.58
C GLN A 527 27.53 -0.68 -25.34
N ALA A 528 26.61 -1.65 -25.41
CA ALA A 528 26.35 -2.60 -24.32
C ALA A 528 27.58 -3.49 -24.07
N ASP A 529 28.25 -3.98 -25.11
CA ASP A 529 29.45 -4.80 -25.01
C ASP A 529 30.64 -4.04 -24.41
N ALA A 530 30.80 -2.77 -24.75
CA ALA A 530 31.83 -1.89 -24.19
C ALA A 530 31.63 -1.63 -22.68
N THR A 531 30.37 -1.68 -22.21
CA THR A 531 30.03 -1.41 -20.79
C THR A 531 29.96 -2.66 -19.94
N ALA A 532 29.33 -3.73 -20.43
CA ALA A 532 29.04 -4.95 -19.67
C ALA A 532 29.93 -6.15 -20.02
N GLY A 533 30.60 -6.10 -21.19
CA GLY A 533 31.47 -7.15 -21.69
C GLY A 533 30.74 -8.28 -22.43
N ALA A 534 31.51 -9.03 -23.25
CA ALA A 534 30.99 -10.02 -24.19
C ALA A 534 30.14 -11.14 -23.53
N ALA A 535 30.47 -11.57 -22.33
CA ALA A 535 29.69 -12.62 -21.65
C ALA A 535 28.27 -12.16 -21.28
N ALA A 536 28.10 -10.89 -20.91
CA ALA A 536 26.78 -10.34 -20.54
C ALA A 536 25.94 -10.04 -21.78
N THR A 537 26.56 -9.69 -22.90
CA THR A 537 25.89 -9.31 -24.15
C THR A 537 25.74 -10.47 -25.17
N PHE A 538 26.20 -11.66 -24.81
CA PHE A 538 26.19 -12.83 -25.71
C PHE A 538 24.79 -13.16 -26.26
N ALA A 539 23.78 -13.21 -25.39
CA ALA A 539 22.40 -13.47 -25.79
C ALA A 539 21.81 -12.36 -26.68
N LEU A 540 22.22 -11.10 -26.44
CA LEU A 540 21.84 -9.96 -27.29
C LEU A 540 22.45 -10.09 -28.67
N LEU A 541 23.73 -10.49 -28.77
CA LEU A 541 24.41 -10.71 -30.02
C LEU A 541 23.78 -11.85 -30.84
N GLN A 542 23.40 -12.97 -30.17
CA GLN A 542 22.65 -14.05 -30.82
C GLN A 542 21.34 -13.56 -31.43
N LEU A 543 20.58 -12.72 -30.66
CA LEU A 543 19.34 -12.14 -31.14
C LEU A 543 19.57 -11.27 -32.38
N VAL A 544 20.56 -10.35 -32.33
CA VAL A 544 20.90 -9.46 -33.45
C VAL A 544 21.31 -10.26 -34.67
N ALA A 545 22.15 -11.30 -34.50
CA ALA A 545 22.59 -12.16 -35.59
C ALA A 545 21.40 -12.84 -36.29
N ASN A 546 20.53 -13.47 -35.50
CA ASN A 546 19.38 -14.22 -36.02
C ASN A 546 18.32 -13.32 -36.66
N ASP A 547 17.98 -12.20 -36.01
CA ASP A 547 16.95 -11.28 -36.51
C ASP A 547 17.46 -10.55 -37.79
N CYS A 548 18.74 -10.12 -37.86
CA CYS A 548 19.34 -9.58 -39.08
C CYS A 548 19.35 -10.60 -40.23
N TYR A 549 19.68 -11.87 -39.92
CA TYR A 549 19.67 -12.94 -40.93
C TYR A 549 18.26 -13.14 -41.50
N ARG A 550 17.24 -13.22 -40.63
CA ARG A 550 15.83 -13.40 -41.02
C ARG A 550 15.30 -12.26 -41.89
N MET A 551 15.73 -11.03 -41.60
CA MET A 551 15.31 -9.83 -42.30
C MET A 551 16.11 -9.55 -43.56
N GLY A 552 17.14 -10.36 -43.89
CA GLY A 552 17.96 -10.21 -45.07
C GLY A 552 19.09 -9.17 -44.93
N HIS A 553 19.38 -8.69 -43.73
CA HIS A 553 20.49 -7.79 -43.43
C HIS A 553 21.79 -8.60 -43.26
N PHE A 554 22.17 -9.29 -44.32
CA PHE A 554 23.17 -10.37 -44.27
C PHE A 554 24.57 -9.91 -43.87
N LEU A 555 25.01 -8.71 -44.24
CA LEU A 555 26.34 -8.24 -43.85
C LEU A 555 26.46 -8.07 -42.32
N LEU A 556 25.45 -7.45 -41.67
CA LEU A 556 25.44 -7.30 -40.21
C LEU A 556 25.26 -8.65 -39.52
N ALA A 557 24.43 -9.54 -40.07
CA ALA A 557 24.33 -10.91 -39.59
C ALA A 557 25.70 -11.65 -39.67
N ALA A 558 26.44 -11.52 -40.78
CA ALA A 558 27.78 -12.11 -40.92
C ALA A 558 28.75 -11.55 -39.86
N LYS A 559 28.73 -10.23 -39.59
CA LYS A 559 29.54 -9.61 -38.55
C LYS A 559 29.18 -10.17 -37.15
N ALA A 560 27.90 -10.27 -36.87
CA ALA A 560 27.43 -10.79 -35.59
C ALA A 560 27.78 -12.27 -35.37
N PHE A 561 27.57 -13.12 -36.39
CA PHE A 561 27.97 -14.52 -36.31
C PHE A 561 29.50 -14.71 -36.27
N HIS A 562 30.25 -13.82 -36.90
CA HIS A 562 31.72 -13.86 -36.79
C HIS A 562 32.21 -13.59 -35.37
N VAL A 563 31.59 -12.64 -34.65
CA VAL A 563 31.91 -12.38 -33.25
C VAL A 563 31.48 -13.56 -32.38
N LEU A 564 30.28 -14.14 -32.59
CA LEU A 564 29.80 -15.33 -31.88
C LEU A 564 30.73 -16.53 -32.03
N GLU A 565 31.18 -16.82 -33.28
CA GLU A 565 32.15 -17.88 -33.59
C GLU A 565 33.48 -17.69 -32.84
N ARG A 566 33.92 -16.45 -32.66
CA ARG A 566 35.13 -16.14 -31.85
C ARG A 566 34.96 -16.31 -30.37
N LEU A 567 33.73 -16.07 -29.85
CA LEU A 567 33.39 -16.20 -28.43
C LEU A 567 33.15 -17.67 -28.05
N ASP A 568 32.53 -18.43 -28.94
CA ASP A 568 32.26 -19.86 -28.77
C ASP A 568 32.56 -20.62 -30.07
N PRO A 569 33.83 -21.02 -30.27
CA PRO A 569 34.28 -21.71 -31.48
C PRO A 569 33.76 -23.15 -31.61
N ASP A 570 33.29 -23.74 -30.54
CA ASP A 570 32.85 -25.14 -30.49
C ASP A 570 31.41 -25.33 -31.01
N ASP A 571 30.62 -24.25 -31.09
CA ASP A 571 29.27 -24.31 -31.63
C ASP A 571 29.25 -24.17 -33.18
N PRO A 572 28.88 -25.24 -33.90
CA PRO A 572 28.85 -25.22 -35.36
C PRO A 572 27.77 -24.29 -35.93
N GLU A 573 26.75 -23.91 -35.17
CA GLU A 573 25.67 -23.05 -35.66
C GLU A 573 26.16 -21.65 -36.03
N TYR A 574 27.19 -21.14 -35.35
CA TYR A 574 27.73 -19.81 -35.65
C TYR A 574 28.51 -19.78 -36.94
N TRP A 575 29.29 -20.83 -37.24
CA TRP A 575 29.93 -20.99 -38.53
C TRP A 575 28.90 -21.13 -39.67
N GLU A 576 27.90 -21.97 -39.49
CA GLU A 576 26.84 -22.18 -40.48
C GLU A 576 26.06 -20.87 -40.73
N GLY A 577 25.73 -20.12 -39.69
CA GLY A 577 25.07 -18.81 -39.75
C GLY A 577 25.92 -17.78 -40.49
N LYS A 578 27.23 -17.68 -40.18
CA LYS A 578 28.19 -16.80 -40.86
C LYS A 578 28.30 -17.15 -42.32
N ARG A 579 28.47 -18.44 -42.64
CA ARG A 579 28.55 -18.95 -44.01
C ARG A 579 27.29 -18.60 -44.80
N GLY A 580 26.12 -18.85 -44.24
CA GLY A 580 24.83 -18.54 -44.87
C GLY A 580 24.64 -17.05 -45.10
N ALA A 581 25.02 -16.22 -44.13
CA ALA A 581 24.96 -14.77 -44.25
C ALA A 581 25.89 -14.23 -45.34
N CYS A 582 27.13 -14.72 -45.40
CA CYS A 582 28.06 -14.35 -46.50
C CYS A 582 27.54 -14.77 -47.87
N ALA A 583 26.90 -15.93 -48.00
CA ALA A 583 26.23 -16.33 -49.24
C ALA A 583 25.05 -15.39 -49.59
N GLY A 584 24.27 -14.94 -48.59
CA GLY A 584 23.22 -13.95 -48.76
C GLY A 584 23.74 -12.60 -49.26
N VAL A 585 24.89 -12.11 -48.76
CA VAL A 585 25.55 -10.89 -49.25
C VAL A 585 25.89 -11.05 -50.75
N LEU A 586 26.47 -12.18 -51.14
CA LEU A 586 26.76 -12.45 -52.57
C LEU A 586 25.48 -12.41 -53.41
N GLN A 587 24.40 -13.04 -52.96
CA GLN A 587 23.12 -13.03 -53.69
C GLN A 587 22.55 -11.62 -53.86
N LEU A 588 22.61 -10.78 -52.82
CA LEU A 588 22.14 -9.39 -52.90
C LEU A 588 23.04 -8.53 -53.80
N CYS A 589 24.35 -8.76 -53.81
CA CYS A 589 25.27 -8.12 -54.76
C CYS A 589 24.99 -8.54 -56.20
N LEU A 590 24.73 -9.85 -56.46
CA LEU A 590 24.34 -10.36 -57.77
C LEU A 590 23.00 -9.77 -58.23
N ALA A 591 22.06 -9.52 -57.31
CA ALA A 591 20.80 -8.86 -57.60
C ALA A 591 20.94 -7.34 -57.81
N GLY A 592 22.12 -6.75 -57.60
CA GLY A 592 22.37 -5.31 -57.72
C GLY A 592 21.80 -4.47 -56.59
N THR A 593 21.41 -5.09 -55.49
CA THR A 593 20.81 -4.41 -54.31
C THR A 593 21.86 -3.97 -53.30
N LEU A 594 23.04 -4.59 -53.29
CA LEU A 594 24.16 -4.22 -52.45
C LEU A 594 25.40 -3.84 -53.27
N PRO A 595 26.20 -2.89 -52.77
CA PRO A 595 27.43 -2.48 -53.45
C PRO A 595 28.54 -3.56 -53.34
N LYS A 596 29.50 -3.56 -54.30
CA LYS A 596 30.61 -4.55 -54.32
C LYS A 596 31.55 -4.43 -53.10
N GLU A 597 31.61 -3.28 -52.46
CA GLU A 597 32.39 -3.02 -51.24
C GLU A 597 31.97 -3.93 -50.09
N GLU A 598 30.66 -4.14 -49.90
CA GLU A 598 30.11 -5.04 -48.87
C GLU A 598 30.47 -6.51 -49.12
N LEU A 599 30.58 -6.91 -50.40
CA LEU A 599 31.05 -8.25 -50.73
C LEU A 599 32.53 -8.45 -50.33
N GLN A 600 33.37 -7.40 -50.46
CA GLN A 600 34.76 -7.48 -50.02
C GLN A 600 34.84 -7.67 -48.50
N GLU A 601 34.01 -6.96 -47.74
CA GLU A 601 33.92 -7.11 -46.29
C GLU A 601 33.48 -8.53 -45.91
N ALA A 602 32.45 -9.08 -46.55
CA ALA A 602 32.00 -10.46 -46.34
C ALA A 602 33.08 -11.49 -46.62
N MET A 603 33.92 -11.26 -47.67
CA MET A 603 35.06 -12.13 -47.96
C MET A 603 36.14 -12.08 -46.87
N ILE A 604 36.38 -10.92 -46.27
CA ILE A 604 37.30 -10.77 -45.12
C ILE A 604 36.80 -11.59 -43.93
N LEU A 605 35.53 -11.40 -43.56
CA LEU A 605 34.90 -12.13 -42.47
C LEU A 605 34.92 -13.65 -42.65
N LEU A 606 34.69 -14.11 -43.89
CA LEU A 606 34.70 -15.53 -44.20
C LEU A 606 36.11 -16.14 -44.14
N ARG A 607 37.16 -15.35 -44.42
CA ARG A 607 38.55 -15.78 -44.37
C ARG A 607 39.10 -15.85 -42.94
N GLU A 608 38.68 -14.95 -42.11
CA GLU A 608 39.11 -14.89 -40.71
C GLU A 608 38.58 -16.09 -39.92
N GLY A 609 39.46 -16.81 -39.21
CA GLY A 609 39.15 -17.98 -38.42
C GLY A 609 39.03 -19.31 -39.16
N ASN A 610 39.02 -19.31 -40.54
CA ASN A 610 38.70 -20.49 -41.35
C ASN A 610 39.74 -20.79 -42.45
N VAL A 611 41.03 -20.60 -42.16
CA VAL A 611 42.13 -20.69 -43.14
C VAL A 611 42.23 -22.07 -43.81
N ASN A 612 41.77 -23.15 -43.17
CA ASN A 612 41.85 -24.51 -43.69
C ASN A 612 40.48 -25.16 -43.98
N ASN A 613 39.40 -24.36 -44.02
CA ASN A 613 38.07 -24.89 -44.28
C ASN A 613 37.79 -24.97 -45.78
N PRO A 614 37.60 -26.18 -46.38
CA PRO A 614 37.39 -26.33 -47.82
C PRO A 614 36.16 -25.60 -48.36
N GLN A 615 35.11 -25.48 -47.52
CA GLN A 615 33.87 -24.77 -47.87
C GLN A 615 34.11 -23.26 -47.95
N ALA A 616 34.83 -22.69 -46.97
CA ALA A 616 35.20 -21.28 -46.98
C ALA A 616 36.06 -20.94 -48.22
N GLU A 617 37.04 -21.79 -48.56
CA GLU A 617 37.86 -21.59 -49.72
C GLU A 617 37.07 -21.65 -51.04
N TYR A 618 36.12 -22.57 -51.14
CA TYR A 618 35.26 -22.66 -52.34
C TYR A 618 34.41 -21.37 -52.47
N MET A 619 33.77 -20.93 -51.43
CA MET A 619 32.97 -19.70 -51.45
C MET A 619 33.80 -18.47 -51.77
N LEU A 620 34.99 -18.34 -51.20
CA LEU A 620 35.90 -17.24 -51.48
C LEU A 620 36.33 -17.21 -52.94
N ARG A 621 36.54 -18.37 -53.58
CA ARG A 621 36.86 -18.46 -55.06
C ARG A 621 35.70 -17.96 -55.92
N VAL A 622 34.45 -18.32 -55.58
CA VAL A 622 33.22 -17.86 -56.24
C VAL A 622 33.05 -16.35 -56.11
N MET A 623 33.14 -15.84 -54.86
CA MET A 623 33.01 -14.41 -54.60
C MET A 623 34.08 -13.55 -55.29
N LYS A 624 35.33 -14.01 -55.29
CA LYS A 624 36.43 -13.31 -55.99
C LYS A 624 36.19 -13.21 -57.47
N LYS A 625 35.70 -14.30 -58.09
CA LYS A 625 35.38 -14.30 -59.51
C LYS A 625 34.39 -13.21 -59.89
N TYR A 626 33.31 -13.07 -59.08
CA TYR A 626 32.30 -12.05 -59.30
C TYR A 626 32.78 -10.61 -58.92
N ALA A 627 33.65 -10.46 -57.95
CA ALA A 627 34.21 -9.16 -57.58
C ALA A 627 35.15 -8.58 -58.63
N MET A 628 35.73 -9.47 -59.49
CA MET A 628 36.63 -9.09 -60.60
C MET A 628 35.91 -8.82 -61.97
N GLU A 629 34.69 -9.33 -62.10
CA GLU A 629 33.78 -9.02 -63.21
C GLU A 629 32.98 -7.73 -62.86
#